data_5fd25f01d31f8d0829e337c5ccde0b97
#
_entry.id   5fd25f01d31f8d0829e337c5ccde0b97
#
_cell.length_a   1.000
_cell.length_b   1.000
_cell.length_c   1.000
_cell.angle_alpha   90.00
_cell.angle_beta   90.00
_cell.angle_gamma   90.00
#
_symmetry.space_group_name_H-M   'P 1'
#
loop_
_entity.id
_entity.type
_entity.pdbx_description
1 polymer ?
#
loop_
_entity_poly.entity_id
_entity_poly.type
_entity_poly.pdbx_seq_one_letter_code
_entity_poly.pdbx_strand_id
1 'polypeptide(L)'
;AAATRALGNDFVLTARADGILTGQYDTEEAIKHLQAFETAGADCLYAPMPPSLDDLARICGAVTAPVNVLISGKFTKHPLATYADMGAARLSLGSTLARATHRVMHDAAKDMFEGGTFDALQRNINGDLIDALLSK
;
A
#
# COMPACT_ATOMS: atom_id res chain seq x y z
N ALA A 1 -17.97 -6.75 -11.05
CA ALA A 1 -18.74 -7.47 -9.99
C ALA A 1 -19.46 -8.70 -10.54
N ALA A 2 -20.35 -8.59 -11.56
CA ALA A 2 -21.13 -9.72 -12.04
C ALA A 2 -20.25 -10.93 -12.46
N ALA A 3 -19.18 -10.72 -13.22
CA ALA A 3 -18.28 -11.79 -13.65
C ALA A 3 -17.54 -12.45 -12.47
N THR A 4 -17.14 -11.68 -11.45
CA THR A 4 -16.48 -12.23 -10.25
C THR A 4 -17.44 -13.07 -9.41
N ARG A 5 -18.71 -12.65 -9.30
CA ARG A 5 -19.75 -13.42 -8.58
C ARG A 5 -20.09 -14.74 -9.28
N ALA A 6 -19.96 -14.79 -10.61
CA ALA A 6 -20.21 -16.01 -11.38
C ALA A 6 -19.14 -17.10 -11.22
N LEU A 7 -17.98 -16.77 -10.62
CA LEU A 7 -16.89 -17.74 -10.41
C LEU A 7 -17.18 -18.77 -9.32
N GLY A 8 -18.13 -18.52 -8.41
CA GLY A 8 -18.53 -19.44 -7.34
C GLY A 8 -17.46 -19.69 -6.27
N ASN A 9 -16.42 -18.84 -6.21
CA ASN A 9 -15.37 -18.86 -5.19
C ASN A 9 -15.26 -17.49 -4.48
N ASP A 10 -14.53 -17.45 -3.37
CA ASP A 10 -14.28 -16.24 -2.58
C ASP A 10 -13.28 -15.32 -3.31
N PHE A 11 -13.79 -14.49 -4.21
CA PHE A 11 -13.00 -13.51 -4.95
C PHE A 11 -13.31 -12.09 -4.46
N VAL A 12 -12.30 -11.39 -3.95
CA VAL A 12 -12.39 -10.00 -3.51
C VAL A 12 -12.08 -9.06 -4.68
N LEU A 13 -13.10 -8.35 -5.17
CA LEU A 13 -12.96 -7.33 -6.20
C LEU A 13 -12.55 -6.00 -5.58
N THR A 14 -11.32 -5.57 -5.80
CA THR A 14 -10.85 -4.23 -5.40
C THR A 14 -10.98 -3.26 -6.58
N ALA A 15 -11.85 -2.26 -6.45
CA ALA A 15 -11.99 -1.20 -7.45
C ALA A 15 -11.10 0.01 -7.12
N ARG A 16 -10.46 0.60 -8.14
CA ARG A 16 -9.47 1.65 -7.98
C ARG A 16 -9.87 2.94 -8.68
N ALA A 17 -9.72 4.07 -7.97
CA ALA A 17 -9.86 5.43 -8.48
C ALA A 17 -8.46 6.05 -8.63
N ASP A 18 -7.81 5.86 -9.77
CA ASP A 18 -6.40 6.20 -9.99
C ASP A 18 -6.14 7.67 -10.37
N GLY A 19 -7.17 8.47 -10.61
CA GLY A 19 -6.99 9.81 -11.14
C GLY A 19 -6.27 10.78 -10.22
N ILE A 20 -6.33 10.60 -8.89
CA ILE A 20 -5.50 11.37 -7.95
C ILE A 20 -4.01 11.06 -8.21
N LEU A 21 -3.64 9.79 -8.31
CA LEU A 21 -2.27 9.36 -8.55
C LEU A 21 -1.72 9.89 -9.88
N THR A 22 -2.58 9.97 -10.89
CA THR A 22 -2.22 10.40 -12.26
C THR A 22 -2.46 11.89 -12.51
N GLY A 23 -2.97 12.62 -11.49
CA GLY A 23 -3.24 14.05 -11.59
C GLY A 23 -4.43 14.41 -12.50
N GLN A 24 -5.35 13.49 -12.73
CA GLN A 24 -6.51 13.68 -13.61
C GLN A 24 -7.72 14.31 -12.90
N TYR A 25 -7.85 14.08 -11.59
CA TYR A 25 -8.93 14.60 -10.77
C TYR A 25 -8.52 14.70 -9.30
N ASP A 26 -9.33 15.42 -8.53
CA ASP A 26 -9.13 15.69 -7.10
C ASP A 26 -9.78 14.61 -6.19
N THR A 27 -9.73 14.85 -4.88
CA THR A 27 -10.30 13.96 -3.87
C THR A 27 -11.82 13.86 -3.96
N GLU A 28 -12.51 14.96 -4.30
CA GLU A 28 -13.98 14.95 -4.43
C GLU A 28 -14.43 14.05 -5.57
N GLU A 29 -13.78 14.14 -6.72
CA GLU A 29 -14.11 13.28 -7.86
C GLU A 29 -13.74 11.82 -7.58
N ALA A 30 -12.62 11.57 -6.89
CA ALA A 30 -12.28 10.22 -6.45
C ALA A 30 -13.36 9.61 -5.54
N ILE A 31 -13.90 10.38 -4.60
CA ILE A 31 -14.98 9.92 -3.71
C ILE A 31 -16.22 9.52 -4.53
N LYS A 32 -16.63 10.32 -5.50
CA LYS A 32 -17.77 9.97 -6.39
C LYS A 32 -17.52 8.66 -7.14
N HIS A 33 -16.30 8.47 -7.65
CA HIS A 33 -15.93 7.21 -8.32
C HIS A 33 -16.01 6.02 -7.36
N LEU A 34 -15.48 6.16 -6.12
CA LEU A 34 -15.52 5.10 -5.12
C LEU A 34 -16.96 4.74 -4.73
N GLN A 35 -17.83 5.72 -4.54
CA GLN A 35 -19.26 5.51 -4.27
C GLN A 35 -19.97 4.79 -5.43
N ALA A 36 -19.63 5.14 -6.67
CA ALA A 36 -20.14 4.45 -7.85
C ALA A 36 -19.64 3.00 -7.92
N PHE A 37 -18.38 2.74 -7.59
CA PHE A 37 -17.81 1.40 -7.53
C PHE A 37 -18.45 0.55 -6.41
N GLU A 38 -18.70 1.16 -5.24
CA GLU A 38 -19.41 0.52 -4.14
C GLU A 38 -20.82 0.11 -4.58
N THR A 39 -21.55 1.04 -5.21
CA THR A 39 -22.90 0.77 -5.74
C THR A 39 -22.88 -0.34 -6.81
N ALA A 40 -21.82 -0.42 -7.62
CA ALA A 40 -21.62 -1.47 -8.61
C ALA A 40 -21.19 -2.82 -8.01
N GLY A 41 -20.99 -2.92 -6.70
CA GLY A 41 -20.69 -4.15 -5.97
C GLY A 41 -19.21 -4.49 -5.87
N ALA A 42 -18.33 -3.51 -5.80
CA ALA A 42 -16.93 -3.73 -5.40
C ALA A 42 -16.85 -4.13 -3.93
N ASP A 43 -15.98 -5.09 -3.60
CA ASP A 43 -15.79 -5.60 -2.24
C ASP A 43 -14.81 -4.76 -1.43
N CYS A 44 -13.90 -4.06 -2.13
CA CYS A 44 -12.89 -3.20 -1.53
C CYS A 44 -12.66 -2.01 -2.45
N LEU A 45 -12.40 -0.86 -1.88
CA LEU A 45 -12.19 0.40 -2.58
C LEU A 45 -10.77 0.91 -2.38
N TYR A 46 -10.25 1.62 -3.38
CA TYR A 46 -8.88 2.09 -3.34
C TYR A 46 -8.69 3.38 -4.15
N ALA A 47 -8.25 4.44 -3.48
CA ALA A 47 -7.75 5.65 -4.12
C ALA A 47 -6.29 5.86 -3.69
N PRO A 48 -5.30 5.54 -4.56
CA PRO A 48 -3.90 5.63 -4.19
C PRO A 48 -3.42 7.08 -4.08
N MET A 49 -2.58 7.34 -3.07
CA MET A 49 -1.81 8.58 -2.89
C MET A 49 -2.65 9.87 -2.84
N PRO A 50 -3.70 9.96 -2.01
CA PRO A 50 -4.41 11.23 -1.83
C PRO A 50 -3.46 12.35 -1.35
N PRO A 51 -3.83 13.64 -1.56
CA PRO A 51 -2.95 14.77 -1.28
C PRO A 51 -2.54 14.90 0.20
N SER A 52 -3.37 14.46 1.15
CA SER A 52 -3.13 14.61 2.59
C SER A 52 -3.72 13.46 3.40
N LEU A 53 -3.43 13.41 4.72
CA LEU A 53 -4.13 12.53 5.66
C LEU A 53 -5.60 12.90 5.80
N ASP A 54 -5.93 14.18 5.76
CA ASP A 54 -7.31 14.66 5.84
C ASP A 54 -8.11 14.19 4.62
N ASP A 55 -7.52 14.26 3.42
CA ASP A 55 -8.14 13.70 2.21
C ASP A 55 -8.33 12.19 2.33
N LEU A 56 -7.36 11.47 2.90
CA LEU A 56 -7.47 10.04 3.14
C LEU A 56 -8.61 9.73 4.12
N ALA A 57 -8.71 10.47 5.22
CA ALA A 57 -9.79 10.31 6.20
C ALA A 57 -11.16 10.59 5.56
N ARG A 58 -11.26 11.62 4.71
CA ARG A 58 -12.48 11.93 3.95
C ARG A 58 -12.87 10.79 3.01
N ILE A 59 -11.89 10.19 2.31
CA ILE A 59 -12.11 9.03 1.45
C ILE A 59 -12.65 7.85 2.27
N CYS A 60 -12.01 7.51 3.38
CA CYS A 60 -12.44 6.41 4.24
C CYS A 60 -13.84 6.65 4.81
N GLY A 61 -14.17 7.89 5.22
CA GLY A 61 -15.46 8.25 5.77
C GLY A 61 -16.60 8.42 4.76
N ALA A 62 -16.31 8.47 3.46
CA ALA A 62 -17.30 8.73 2.41
C ALA A 62 -17.95 7.46 1.85
N VAL A 63 -17.48 6.27 2.23
CA VAL A 63 -17.93 4.97 1.76
C VAL A 63 -18.10 4.00 2.92
N THR A 64 -18.88 2.92 2.73
CA THR A 64 -19.10 1.87 3.73
C THR A 64 -18.32 0.60 3.42
N ALA A 65 -18.00 0.36 2.16
CA ALA A 65 -17.14 -0.75 1.74
C ALA A 65 -15.71 -0.58 2.27
N PRO A 66 -15.00 -1.70 2.57
CA PRO A 66 -13.62 -1.67 3.05
C PRO A 66 -12.71 -0.85 2.14
N VAL A 67 -11.89 0.05 2.73
CA VAL A 67 -10.93 0.87 1.98
C VAL A 67 -9.51 0.32 2.17
N ASN A 68 -8.82 0.09 1.05
CA ASN A 68 -7.37 -0.16 1.03
C ASN A 68 -6.60 1.16 1.01
N VAL A 69 -5.60 1.28 1.85
CA VAL A 69 -4.68 2.43 1.90
C VAL A 69 -3.28 2.02 1.47
N LEU A 70 -2.65 2.82 0.61
CA LEU A 70 -1.26 2.61 0.20
C LEU A 70 -0.30 3.31 1.15
N ILE A 71 0.53 2.53 1.83
CA ILE A 71 1.60 3.04 2.67
C ILE A 71 2.86 3.23 1.83
N SER A 72 3.00 4.42 1.25
CA SER A 72 4.15 4.81 0.43
C SER A 72 4.43 6.31 0.57
N GLY A 73 5.65 6.71 0.28
CA GLY A 73 6.06 8.12 0.34
C GLY A 73 5.77 8.77 1.69
N LYS A 74 5.04 9.88 1.69
CA LYS A 74 4.69 10.62 2.92
C LYS A 74 3.88 9.81 3.94
N PHE A 75 3.11 8.83 3.49
CA PHE A 75 2.30 7.99 4.35
C PHE A 75 3.11 6.95 5.15
N THR A 76 4.38 6.72 4.85
CA THR A 76 5.25 5.86 5.69
C THR A 76 5.63 6.47 7.03
N LYS A 77 5.35 7.76 7.25
CA LYS A 77 5.74 8.51 8.47
C LYS A 77 4.77 8.34 9.64
N HIS A 78 3.63 7.68 9.43
CA HIS A 78 2.56 7.57 10.42
C HIS A 78 2.43 6.13 10.92
N PRO A 79 2.08 5.93 12.20
CA PRO A 79 1.89 4.60 12.77
C PRO A 79 0.60 3.94 12.24
N LEU A 80 0.52 2.62 12.39
CA LEU A 80 -0.66 1.82 12.00
C LEU A 80 -1.97 2.38 12.60
N ALA A 81 -1.94 2.79 13.86
CA ALA A 81 -3.12 3.31 14.57
C ALA A 81 -3.76 4.49 13.83
N THR A 82 -2.95 5.40 13.26
CA THR A 82 -3.46 6.54 12.48
C THR A 82 -4.39 6.10 11.35
N TYR A 83 -4.06 5.03 10.66
CA TYR A 83 -4.87 4.51 9.55
C TYR A 83 -6.08 3.73 10.04
N ALA A 84 -5.94 2.98 11.12
CA ALA A 84 -7.06 2.28 11.76
C ALA A 84 -8.12 3.27 12.25
N ASP A 85 -7.71 4.36 12.90
CA ASP A 85 -8.61 5.40 13.40
C ASP A 85 -9.37 6.14 12.27
N MET A 86 -8.80 6.19 11.07
CA MET A 86 -9.45 6.72 9.87
C MET A 86 -10.46 5.73 9.23
N GLY A 87 -10.51 4.48 9.70
CA GLY A 87 -11.37 3.45 9.12
C GLY A 87 -10.75 2.68 7.96
N ALA A 88 -9.42 2.73 7.77
CA ALA A 88 -8.75 1.87 6.78
C ALA A 88 -8.90 0.40 7.16
N ALA A 89 -9.45 -0.41 6.25
CA ALA A 89 -9.64 -1.84 6.48
C ALA A 89 -8.42 -2.68 6.06
N ARG A 90 -7.60 -2.18 5.15
CA ARG A 90 -6.43 -2.86 4.61
C ARG A 90 -5.31 -1.86 4.33
N LEU A 91 -4.07 -2.23 4.65
CA LEU A 91 -2.89 -1.49 4.26
C LEU A 91 -2.09 -2.28 3.24
N SER A 92 -1.68 -1.63 2.16
CA SER A 92 -0.81 -2.20 1.13
C SER A 92 0.49 -1.40 1.03
N LEU A 93 1.60 -2.08 0.78
CA LEU A 93 2.92 -1.45 0.71
C LEU A 93 3.33 -1.09 -0.72
N GLY A 94 2.66 -1.64 -1.72
CA GLY A 94 3.05 -1.50 -3.12
C GLY A 94 4.52 -1.92 -3.31
N SER A 95 5.32 -1.05 -3.91
CA SER A 95 6.77 -1.28 -4.09
C SER A 95 7.62 -0.81 -2.89
N THR A 96 7.03 -0.31 -1.81
CA THR A 96 7.79 0.34 -0.72
C THR A 96 8.77 -0.61 -0.05
N LEU A 97 8.35 -1.85 0.25
CA LEU A 97 9.23 -2.85 0.85
C LEU A 97 10.36 -3.27 -0.10
N ALA A 98 10.03 -3.54 -1.37
CA ALA A 98 11.03 -3.86 -2.38
C ALA A 98 12.04 -2.71 -2.56
N ARG A 99 11.59 -1.45 -2.57
CA ARG A 99 12.49 -0.29 -2.65
C ARG A 99 13.37 -0.14 -1.41
N ALA A 100 12.90 -0.50 -0.24
CA ALA A 100 13.71 -0.52 0.98
C ALA A 100 14.83 -1.57 0.89
N THR A 101 14.54 -2.77 0.39
CA THR A 101 15.58 -3.81 0.17
C THR A 101 16.56 -3.42 -0.94
N HIS A 102 16.08 -2.81 -2.03
CA HIS A 102 16.96 -2.27 -3.08
C HIS A 102 17.90 -1.19 -2.54
N ARG A 103 17.46 -0.37 -1.58
CA ARG A 103 18.33 0.63 -0.95
C ARG A 103 19.50 -0.03 -0.21
N VAL A 104 19.23 -1.09 0.54
CA VAL A 104 20.28 -1.85 1.23
C VAL A 104 21.30 -2.42 0.25
N MET A 105 20.85 -3.05 -0.85
CA MET A 105 21.73 -3.58 -1.89
C MET A 105 22.54 -2.48 -2.58
N HIS A 106 21.90 -1.36 -2.90
CA HIS A 106 22.58 -0.22 -3.53
C HIS A 106 23.70 0.35 -2.64
N ASP A 107 23.41 0.57 -1.35
CA ASP A 107 24.36 1.14 -0.41
C ASP A 107 25.54 0.18 -0.18
N ALA A 108 25.29 -1.12 -0.06
CA ALA A 108 26.33 -2.13 0.06
C ALA A 108 27.22 -2.18 -1.21
N ALA A 109 26.62 -2.14 -2.39
CA ALA A 109 27.38 -2.08 -3.63
C ALA A 109 28.26 -0.83 -3.72
N LYS A 110 27.72 0.33 -3.31
CA LYS A 110 28.49 1.58 -3.28
C LYS A 110 29.66 1.52 -2.33
N ASP A 111 29.49 1.02 -1.10
CA ASP A 111 30.57 0.84 -0.15
C ASP A 111 31.69 -0.06 -0.69
N MET A 112 31.31 -1.18 -1.34
CA MET A 112 32.29 -2.13 -1.91
C MET A 112 33.04 -1.53 -3.11
N PHE A 113 32.36 -0.91 -4.05
CA PHE A 113 32.98 -0.46 -5.31
C PHE A 113 33.64 0.91 -5.22
N GLU A 114 33.12 1.82 -4.41
CA GLU A 114 33.67 3.18 -4.26
C GLU A 114 34.53 3.32 -3.00
N GLY A 115 34.11 2.71 -1.88
CA GLY A 115 34.80 2.80 -0.59
C GLY A 115 35.83 1.71 -0.34
N GLY A 116 35.76 0.58 -1.06
CA GLY A 116 36.61 -0.59 -0.81
C GLY A 116 36.36 -1.23 0.55
N THR A 117 35.17 -1.05 1.12
CA THR A 117 34.79 -1.56 2.45
C THR A 117 33.58 -2.49 2.35
N PHE A 118 33.30 -3.24 3.42
CA PHE A 118 32.20 -4.18 3.53
C PHE A 118 31.29 -3.85 4.72
N ASP A 119 31.40 -2.63 5.26
CA ASP A 119 30.73 -2.24 6.51
C ASP A 119 29.20 -2.30 6.41
N ALA A 120 28.64 -1.98 5.25
CA ALA A 120 27.19 -2.09 5.02
C ALA A 120 26.66 -3.52 5.19
N LEU A 121 27.50 -4.55 4.95
CA LEU A 121 27.12 -5.96 5.09
C LEU A 121 27.09 -6.44 6.54
N GLN A 122 27.60 -5.67 7.50
CA GLN A 122 27.51 -6.00 8.93
C GLN A 122 26.07 -5.95 9.45
N ARG A 123 25.18 -5.21 8.78
CA ARG A 123 23.74 -5.13 9.12
C ARG A 123 22.94 -6.24 8.41
N ASN A 124 23.38 -7.48 8.61
CA ASN A 124 22.66 -8.63 8.04
C ASN A 124 21.76 -9.30 9.08
N ILE A 125 20.86 -10.14 8.61
CA ILE A 125 20.07 -11.05 9.43
C ILE A 125 20.83 -12.37 9.58
N ASN A 126 20.82 -12.96 10.79
CA ASN A 126 21.45 -14.26 11.03
C ASN A 126 20.75 -15.37 10.21
N GLY A 127 21.55 -16.27 9.64
CA GLY A 127 21.08 -17.42 8.86
C GLY A 127 20.11 -18.32 9.63
N ASP A 128 20.39 -18.60 10.90
CA ASP A 128 19.52 -19.45 11.76
C ASP A 128 18.12 -18.83 11.90
N LEU A 129 18.03 -17.49 11.95
CA LEU A 129 16.73 -16.81 12.01
C LEU A 129 15.98 -16.94 10.67
N ILE A 130 16.69 -16.86 9.53
CA ILE A 130 16.08 -17.08 8.21
C ILE A 130 15.54 -18.49 8.12
N ASP A 131 16.33 -19.50 8.52
CA ASP A 131 15.93 -20.91 8.48
C ASP A 131 14.72 -21.16 9.39
N ALA A 132 14.70 -20.56 10.57
CA ALA A 132 13.56 -20.66 11.49
C ALA A 132 12.27 -20.00 10.93
N LEU A 133 12.39 -18.94 10.13
CA LEU A 133 11.25 -18.28 9.47
C LEU A 133 10.71 -19.11 8.31
N LEU A 134 11.56 -19.86 7.61
CA LEU A 134 11.19 -20.66 6.44
C LEU A 134 10.68 -22.06 6.81
N SER A 135 10.94 -22.54 8.03
CA SER A 135 10.58 -23.88 8.51
C SER A 135 9.18 -23.99 9.12
N LYS A 136 8.30 -22.98 8.97
CA LYS A 136 6.93 -22.94 9.50
C LYS A 136 5.89 -23.33 8.47
#